data_1984ea0bf2e2d3ff514150a7f533927e
#
_entry.id   1984ea0bf2e2d3ff514150a7f533927e
#
_cell.length_a   1.000
_cell.length_b   1.000
_cell.length_c   1.000
_cell.angle_alpha   90.00
_cell.angle_beta   90.00
_cell.angle_gamma   90.00
#
_symmetry.space_group_name_H-M   'P 1'
#
loop_
_entity.id
_entity.type
_entity.pdbx_description
1 polymer ?
#
loop_
_entity_poly.entity_id
_entity_poly.type
_entity_poly.pdbx_seq_one_letter_code
_entity_poly.pdbx_strand_id
1 'polypeptide(L)'
;MKLLKDFYQVAGPSLSHGFDAAAYLVKDEKGYYMIDCGTPQGYAQIVENIRSLGIDPKEIHTILATHGHYDHVGAANLWRRDFGCRLLVHPVDQPQVEQGDSELTSASLLYGVEAEPTFVDGNLEDGVVFPVEGGTLEVMHTPGHTKGSVSLVMTRGEETVLIAGDTIWGGFSAKIGSDEALWRASLTRIIARHYDYYTFGHIGPQLLADADTRLKEAQMQFANYYNPWFRRFDHHYRY
;
A
#
# COMPACT_ATOMS: atom_id res chain seq x y z
N MET A 1 -5.20 10.91 10.37
CA MET A 1 -5.29 10.47 11.80
C MET A 1 -3.91 10.06 12.28
N LYS A 2 -3.49 10.46 13.48
CA LYS A 2 -2.21 10.02 14.08
C LYS A 2 -2.35 8.58 14.59
N LEU A 3 -1.48 7.67 14.15
CA LEU A 3 -1.42 6.28 14.60
C LEU A 3 -0.39 6.09 15.72
N LEU A 4 0.85 6.51 15.45
CA LEU A 4 1.96 6.54 16.41
C LEU A 4 2.66 7.89 16.34
N LYS A 5 3.75 8.08 17.09
CA LYS A 5 4.59 9.26 16.93
C LYS A 5 5.13 9.29 15.48
N ASP A 6 4.92 10.42 14.77
CA ASP A 6 5.43 10.64 13.41
C ASP A 6 5.00 9.57 12.37
N PHE A 7 3.85 8.91 12.63
CA PHE A 7 3.20 7.97 11.74
C PHE A 7 1.69 8.24 11.72
N TYR A 8 1.15 8.50 10.52
CA TYR A 8 -0.21 8.96 10.34
C TYR A 8 -0.89 8.20 9.20
N GLN A 9 -2.20 7.94 9.32
CA GLN A 9 -3.04 7.54 8.19
C GLN A 9 -3.79 8.77 7.67
N VAL A 10 -3.74 9.00 6.36
CA VAL A 10 -4.29 10.20 5.70
C VAL A 10 -5.34 9.90 4.65
N ALA A 11 -5.39 8.67 4.15
CA ALA A 11 -6.39 8.20 3.18
C ALA A 11 -7.01 6.86 3.58
N GLY A 12 -8.08 6.51 2.91
CA GLY A 12 -8.82 5.26 3.03
C GLY A 12 -10.31 5.48 2.80
N PRO A 13 -11.11 4.41 2.63
CA PRO A 13 -12.51 4.49 2.24
C PRO A 13 -13.38 5.37 3.15
N SER A 14 -13.05 5.45 4.46
CA SER A 14 -13.76 6.26 5.44
C SER A 14 -13.11 7.60 5.77
N LEU A 15 -11.90 7.86 5.24
CA LEU A 15 -11.12 9.07 5.52
C LEU A 15 -11.12 10.06 4.35
N SER A 16 -11.12 9.57 3.11
CA SER A 16 -11.00 10.41 1.93
C SER A 16 -12.05 10.08 0.87
N HIS A 17 -11.97 8.95 0.19
CA HIS A 17 -12.95 8.55 -0.82
C HIS A 17 -13.13 7.03 -0.81
N GLY A 18 -14.35 6.55 -1.16
CA GLY A 18 -14.66 5.12 -1.17
C GLY A 18 -13.78 4.26 -2.10
N PHE A 19 -13.09 4.89 -3.04
CA PHE A 19 -12.13 4.23 -3.93
C PHE A 19 -10.71 4.19 -3.37
N ASP A 20 -10.37 5.00 -2.37
CA ASP A 20 -8.99 5.11 -1.91
C ASP A 20 -8.58 3.91 -1.06
N ALA A 21 -7.44 3.36 -1.35
CA ALA A 21 -6.70 2.55 -0.40
C ALA A 21 -6.19 3.41 0.78
N ALA A 22 -5.80 2.77 1.84
CA ALA A 22 -5.19 3.44 2.98
C ALA A 22 -3.81 4.01 2.58
N ALA A 23 -3.60 5.30 2.83
CA ALA A 23 -2.31 5.93 2.64
C ALA A 23 -1.75 6.46 3.95
N TYR A 24 -0.43 6.38 4.12
CA TYR A 24 0.24 6.70 5.36
C TYR A 24 1.35 7.73 5.15
N LEU A 25 1.62 8.54 6.18
CA LEU A 25 2.81 9.39 6.26
C LEU A 25 3.75 8.86 7.33
N VAL A 26 5.02 8.75 6.97
CA VAL A 26 6.12 8.42 7.89
C VAL A 26 7.14 9.55 7.82
N LYS A 27 7.44 10.17 8.97
CA LYS A 27 8.38 11.29 9.05
C LYS A 27 9.82 10.84 8.88
N ASP A 28 10.61 11.63 8.15
CA ASP A 28 12.06 11.55 8.12
C ASP A 28 12.71 12.93 8.44
N GLU A 29 14.01 13.05 8.26
CA GLU A 29 14.74 14.32 8.50
C GLU A 29 14.41 15.43 7.49
N LYS A 30 13.85 15.08 6.31
CA LYS A 30 13.55 16.01 5.21
C LYS A 30 12.08 16.40 5.12
N GLY A 31 11.22 15.69 5.85
CA GLY A 31 9.78 15.83 5.78
C GLY A 31 9.07 14.51 5.96
N TYR A 32 8.42 14.00 4.88
CA TYR A 32 7.64 12.77 4.96
C TYR A 32 7.79 11.91 3.70
N TYR A 33 7.91 10.60 3.92
CA TYR A 33 7.48 9.59 2.96
C TYR A 33 5.97 9.44 3.04
N MET A 34 5.33 9.31 1.88
CA MET A 34 3.94 8.91 1.77
C MET A 34 3.89 7.47 1.25
N ILE A 35 3.24 6.57 1.97
CA ILE A 35 3.06 5.18 1.56
C ILE A 35 1.68 5.08 0.94
N ASP A 36 1.62 4.77 -0.36
CA ASP A 36 0.48 4.89 -1.24
C ASP A 36 -0.10 6.32 -1.26
N CYS A 37 -0.97 6.66 -2.20
CA CYS A 37 -1.39 8.06 -2.36
C CYS A 37 -2.87 8.23 -2.78
N GLY A 38 -3.65 7.14 -2.81
CA GLY A 38 -5.06 7.18 -3.15
C GLY A 38 -5.34 7.42 -4.63
N THR A 39 -6.57 7.80 -4.91
CA THR A 39 -7.11 8.08 -6.24
C THR A 39 -7.24 9.58 -6.51
N PRO A 40 -7.37 10.01 -7.78
CA PRO A 40 -7.72 11.39 -8.11
C PRO A 40 -9.02 11.88 -7.45
N GLN A 41 -9.97 10.97 -7.21
CA GLN A 41 -11.25 11.28 -6.57
C GLN A 41 -11.09 11.66 -5.09
N GLY A 42 -10.15 11.00 -4.38
CA GLY A 42 -9.87 11.29 -2.97
C GLY A 42 -8.83 12.37 -2.72
N TYR A 43 -8.06 12.74 -3.75
CA TYR A 43 -6.88 13.61 -3.63
C TYR A 43 -7.12 14.89 -2.82
N ALA A 44 -8.17 15.64 -3.12
CA ALA A 44 -8.44 16.91 -2.43
C ALA A 44 -8.68 16.70 -0.93
N GLN A 45 -9.40 15.64 -0.56
CA GLN A 45 -9.66 15.30 0.83
C GLN A 45 -8.40 14.81 1.53
N ILE A 46 -7.52 14.05 0.84
CA ILE A 46 -6.24 13.60 1.40
C ILE A 46 -5.37 14.82 1.73
N VAL A 47 -5.28 15.79 0.82
CA VAL A 47 -4.54 17.06 1.06
C VAL A 47 -5.10 17.79 2.29
N GLU A 48 -6.42 17.88 2.44
CA GLU A 48 -7.05 18.54 3.59
C GLU A 48 -6.82 17.74 4.89
N ASN A 49 -6.87 16.41 4.85
CA ASN A 49 -6.55 15.57 6.00
C ASN A 49 -5.11 15.82 6.50
N ILE A 50 -4.15 15.97 5.59
CA ILE A 50 -2.75 16.27 5.90
C ILE A 50 -2.63 17.65 6.56
N ARG A 51 -3.26 18.67 5.98
CA ARG A 51 -3.29 20.02 6.55
C ARG A 51 -3.91 20.07 7.94
N SER A 52 -4.97 19.30 8.15
CA SER A 52 -5.65 19.23 9.46
C SER A 52 -4.77 18.59 10.56
N LEU A 53 -3.74 17.85 10.19
CA LEU A 53 -2.71 17.35 11.09
C LEU A 53 -1.61 18.39 11.41
N GLY A 54 -1.68 19.58 10.80
CA GLY A 54 -0.66 20.61 10.92
C GLY A 54 0.58 20.35 10.05
N ILE A 55 0.48 19.48 9.05
CA ILE A 55 1.55 19.12 8.11
C ILE A 55 1.33 19.90 6.81
N ASP A 56 2.36 20.56 6.31
CA ASP A 56 2.32 21.14 4.96
C ASP A 56 2.51 20.01 3.92
N PRO A 57 1.57 19.81 2.96
CA PRO A 57 1.74 18.81 1.90
C PRO A 57 3.04 18.96 1.10
N LYS A 58 3.67 20.13 1.08
CA LYS A 58 4.98 20.35 0.47
C LYS A 58 6.14 19.64 1.18
N GLU A 59 5.94 19.23 2.42
CA GLU A 59 6.93 18.43 3.16
C GLU A 59 6.93 16.95 2.70
N ILE A 60 5.96 16.54 1.87
CA ILE A 60 5.92 15.19 1.30
C ILE A 60 6.79 15.16 0.05
N HIS A 61 7.90 14.45 0.11
CA HIS A 61 8.89 14.45 -1.00
C HIS A 61 8.84 13.18 -1.86
N THR A 62 8.39 12.04 -1.31
CA THR A 62 8.45 10.76 -2.01
C THR A 62 7.27 9.87 -1.64
N ILE A 63 6.61 9.32 -2.65
CA ILE A 63 5.58 8.30 -2.53
C ILE A 63 6.25 6.93 -2.71
N LEU A 64 6.04 6.03 -1.75
CA LEU A 64 6.47 4.64 -1.77
C LEU A 64 5.22 3.79 -2.02
N ALA A 65 5.05 3.30 -3.23
CA ALA A 65 3.86 2.53 -3.60
C ALA A 65 4.00 1.07 -3.15
N THR A 66 3.03 0.57 -2.38
CA THR A 66 3.01 -0.85 -2.00
C THR A 66 2.85 -1.75 -3.22
N HIS A 67 2.13 -1.30 -4.24
CA HIS A 67 1.99 -1.95 -5.54
C HIS A 67 1.33 -1.00 -6.57
N GLY A 68 1.20 -1.45 -7.82
CA GLY A 68 0.79 -0.62 -8.95
C GLY A 68 -0.71 -0.49 -9.19
N HIS A 69 -1.62 -0.78 -8.24
CA HIS A 69 -3.06 -0.62 -8.45
C HIS A 69 -3.52 0.83 -8.32
N TYR A 70 -4.59 1.15 -9.02
CA TYR A 70 -5.13 2.50 -9.19
C TYR A 70 -5.47 3.20 -7.86
N ASP A 71 -6.05 2.49 -6.93
CA ASP A 71 -6.44 3.02 -5.61
C ASP A 71 -5.25 3.33 -4.70
N HIS A 72 -4.05 2.81 -5.04
CA HIS A 72 -2.79 3.06 -4.35
C HIS A 72 -1.95 4.15 -5.01
N VAL A 73 -1.93 4.20 -6.36
CA VAL A 73 -1.02 5.11 -7.10
C VAL A 73 -1.74 6.12 -8.01
N GLY A 74 -3.07 6.03 -8.14
CA GLY A 74 -3.83 6.82 -9.13
C GLY A 74 -3.67 8.33 -8.99
N ALA A 75 -3.46 8.84 -7.79
CA ALA A 75 -3.26 10.27 -7.55
C ALA A 75 -1.80 10.73 -7.71
N ALA A 76 -0.85 9.87 -8.04
CA ALA A 76 0.59 10.22 -8.03
C ALA A 76 0.94 11.38 -8.99
N ASN A 77 0.29 11.47 -10.16
CA ASN A 77 0.47 12.62 -11.07
C ASN A 77 0.03 13.95 -10.45
N LEU A 78 -1.03 13.95 -9.62
CA LEU A 78 -1.50 15.14 -8.91
C LEU A 78 -0.51 15.54 -7.82
N TRP A 79 0.00 14.58 -7.04
CA TRP A 79 1.02 14.82 -6.03
C TRP A 79 2.32 15.37 -6.63
N ARG A 80 2.74 14.84 -7.78
CA ARG A 80 3.90 15.35 -8.53
C ARG A 80 3.67 16.78 -9.02
N ARG A 81 2.52 17.04 -9.64
CA ARG A 81 2.19 18.34 -10.20
C ARG A 81 2.16 19.45 -9.14
N ASP A 82 1.51 19.17 -8.02
CA ASP A 82 1.21 20.21 -7.01
C ASP A 82 2.31 20.37 -5.96
N PHE A 83 3.03 19.28 -5.66
CA PHE A 83 4.01 19.25 -4.56
C PHE A 83 5.38 18.73 -4.95
N GLY A 84 5.56 18.27 -6.19
CA GLY A 84 6.85 17.77 -6.67
C GLY A 84 7.24 16.39 -6.12
N CYS A 85 6.29 15.61 -5.63
CA CYS A 85 6.54 14.28 -5.08
C CYS A 85 7.11 13.34 -6.13
N ARG A 86 8.12 12.56 -5.73
CA ARG A 86 8.64 11.44 -6.49
C ARG A 86 7.78 10.21 -6.24
N LEU A 87 7.70 9.30 -7.22
CA LEU A 87 7.04 8.00 -7.09
C LEU A 87 8.07 6.87 -7.22
N LEU A 88 8.11 5.98 -6.23
CA LEU A 88 8.88 4.75 -6.26
C LEU A 88 7.92 3.56 -6.26
N VAL A 89 8.18 2.60 -7.17
CA VAL A 89 7.38 1.37 -7.35
C VAL A 89 8.34 0.19 -7.49
N HIS A 90 7.90 -1.01 -7.13
CA HIS A 90 8.71 -2.20 -7.41
C HIS A 90 8.85 -2.42 -8.93
N PRO A 91 10.05 -2.80 -9.45
CA PRO A 91 10.32 -2.88 -10.89
C PRO A 91 9.33 -3.74 -11.68
N VAL A 92 8.73 -4.75 -11.06
CA VAL A 92 7.77 -5.65 -11.72
C VAL A 92 6.44 -4.97 -12.00
N ASP A 93 5.99 -4.05 -11.13
CA ASP A 93 4.74 -3.30 -11.31
C ASP A 93 4.96 -1.96 -12.05
N GLN A 94 6.22 -1.51 -12.20
CA GLN A 94 6.53 -0.25 -12.88
C GLN A 94 5.94 -0.15 -14.30
N PRO A 95 6.04 -1.19 -15.18
CA PRO A 95 5.50 -1.09 -16.54
C PRO A 95 4.01 -0.78 -16.61
N GLN A 96 3.20 -1.39 -15.74
CA GLN A 96 1.75 -1.14 -15.72
C GLN A 96 1.40 0.29 -15.27
N VAL A 97 2.19 0.86 -14.36
CA VAL A 97 2.03 2.23 -13.88
C VAL A 97 2.46 3.24 -14.95
N GLU A 98 3.63 3.02 -15.58
CA GLU A 98 4.16 3.94 -16.60
C GLU A 98 3.37 3.91 -17.90
N GLN A 99 2.75 2.79 -18.25
CA GLN A 99 1.92 2.67 -19.45
C GLN A 99 0.46 3.08 -19.20
N GLY A 100 0.04 3.24 -17.95
CA GLY A 100 -1.36 3.46 -17.60
C GLY A 100 -2.23 2.26 -18.00
N ASP A 101 -1.74 1.03 -17.77
CA ASP A 101 -2.47 -0.19 -18.08
C ASP A 101 -3.71 -0.31 -17.17
N SER A 102 -4.87 0.02 -17.73
CA SER A 102 -6.13 0.10 -16.96
C SER A 102 -6.63 -1.27 -16.46
N GLU A 103 -6.20 -2.37 -17.06
CA GLU A 103 -6.54 -3.72 -16.60
C GLU A 103 -5.60 -4.16 -15.46
N LEU A 104 -4.28 -4.11 -15.67
CA LEU A 104 -3.29 -4.53 -14.67
C LEU A 104 -3.28 -3.62 -13.42
N THR A 105 -3.56 -2.33 -13.58
CA THR A 105 -3.74 -1.40 -12.44
C THR A 105 -5.10 -1.54 -11.75
N SER A 106 -5.95 -2.45 -12.18
CA SER A 106 -7.34 -2.62 -11.72
C SER A 106 -8.30 -1.44 -11.99
N ALA A 107 -7.85 -0.36 -12.63
CA ALA A 107 -8.62 0.86 -12.85
C ALA A 107 -9.94 0.60 -13.58
N SER A 108 -9.90 -0.13 -14.71
CA SER A 108 -11.10 -0.47 -15.48
C SER A 108 -11.94 -1.54 -14.80
N LEU A 109 -11.31 -2.53 -14.16
CA LEU A 109 -11.99 -3.69 -13.60
C LEU A 109 -12.80 -3.35 -12.34
N LEU A 110 -12.22 -2.57 -11.42
CA LEU A 110 -12.82 -2.30 -10.11
C LEU A 110 -13.45 -0.91 -10.01
N TYR A 111 -12.94 0.08 -10.77
CA TYR A 111 -13.34 1.48 -10.63
C TYR A 111 -14.04 2.04 -11.86
N GLY A 112 -14.01 1.31 -12.99
CA GLY A 112 -14.66 1.75 -14.24
C GLY A 112 -14.03 3.00 -14.87
N VAL A 113 -12.72 3.20 -14.64
CA VAL A 113 -11.96 4.34 -15.13
C VAL A 113 -10.72 3.90 -15.92
N GLU A 114 -10.14 4.83 -16.66
CA GLU A 114 -8.83 4.64 -17.30
C GLU A 114 -7.70 5.10 -16.35
N ALA A 115 -6.61 4.31 -16.30
CA ALA A 115 -5.41 4.72 -15.59
C ALA A 115 -4.61 5.72 -16.43
N GLU A 116 -4.11 6.78 -15.81
CA GLU A 116 -3.20 7.72 -16.47
C GLU A 116 -1.77 7.20 -16.41
N PRO A 117 -1.00 7.21 -17.52
CA PRO A 117 0.43 6.96 -17.51
C PRO A 117 1.15 7.82 -16.47
N THR A 118 1.91 7.19 -15.58
CA THR A 118 2.54 7.89 -14.46
C THR A 118 4.03 7.55 -14.40
N PHE A 119 4.87 8.57 -14.49
CA PHE A 119 6.33 8.39 -14.45
C PHE A 119 6.79 7.86 -13.10
N VAL A 120 7.67 6.85 -13.10
CA VAL A 120 8.27 6.26 -11.89
C VAL A 120 9.71 6.74 -11.75
N ASP A 121 10.05 7.33 -10.59
CA ASP A 121 11.36 7.96 -10.35
C ASP A 121 12.42 6.98 -9.83
N GLY A 122 12.02 5.80 -9.40
CA GLY A 122 12.94 4.79 -8.86
C GLY A 122 12.27 3.55 -8.33
N ASN A 123 13.09 2.62 -7.86
CA ASN A 123 12.69 1.26 -7.54
C ASN A 123 12.53 1.03 -6.03
N LEU A 124 11.51 0.25 -5.67
CA LEU A 124 11.33 -0.34 -4.34
C LEU A 124 11.72 -1.82 -4.39
N GLU A 125 13.02 -2.11 -4.36
CA GLU A 125 13.52 -3.48 -4.37
C GLU A 125 13.60 -4.06 -2.95
N ASP A 126 13.57 -5.39 -2.86
CA ASP A 126 13.67 -6.12 -1.60
C ASP A 126 14.92 -5.75 -0.80
N GLY A 127 14.76 -5.50 0.49
CA GLY A 127 15.85 -5.15 1.39
C GLY A 127 16.34 -3.69 1.30
N VAL A 128 15.79 -2.86 0.42
CA VAL A 128 16.06 -1.41 0.43
C VAL A 128 15.55 -0.82 1.74
N VAL A 129 16.37 0.05 2.35
CA VAL A 129 16.07 0.69 3.63
C VAL A 129 16.08 2.21 3.50
N PHE A 130 15.00 2.84 3.94
CA PHE A 130 14.86 4.29 4.03
C PHE A 130 15.03 4.73 5.49
N PRO A 131 15.85 5.78 5.78
CA PRO A 131 15.89 6.36 7.10
C PRO A 131 14.56 7.06 7.41
N VAL A 132 14.07 6.90 8.64
CA VAL A 132 12.91 7.62 9.16
C VAL A 132 13.24 8.18 10.53
N GLU A 133 12.42 9.11 11.04
CA GLU A 133 12.62 9.70 12.36
C GLU A 133 12.64 8.62 13.45
N GLY A 134 13.81 8.48 14.08
CA GLY A 134 14.06 7.51 15.15
C GLY A 134 14.20 6.04 14.70
N GLY A 135 14.39 5.76 13.40
CA GLY A 135 14.52 4.37 12.94
C GLY A 135 14.67 4.18 11.45
N THR A 136 14.12 3.10 10.94
CA THR A 136 14.20 2.69 9.54
C THR A 136 12.87 2.20 8.99
N LEU A 137 12.72 2.28 7.66
CA LEU A 137 11.63 1.70 6.89
C LEU A 137 12.22 0.77 5.83
N GLU A 138 12.13 -0.54 6.05
CA GLU A 138 12.66 -1.59 5.17
C GLU A 138 11.60 -2.02 4.16
N VAL A 139 11.99 -2.18 2.90
CA VAL A 139 11.17 -2.78 1.86
C VAL A 139 11.26 -4.30 1.92
N MET A 140 10.14 -4.97 1.99
CA MET A 140 10.02 -6.42 1.89
C MET A 140 9.21 -6.75 0.64
N HIS A 141 9.82 -7.37 -0.37
CA HIS A 141 9.08 -7.86 -1.55
C HIS A 141 8.15 -8.99 -1.15
N THR A 142 6.85 -8.78 -1.30
CA THR A 142 5.78 -9.70 -0.91
C THR A 142 4.82 -9.94 -2.07
N PRO A 143 5.31 -10.56 -3.18
CA PRO A 143 4.50 -10.77 -4.37
C PRO A 143 3.33 -11.70 -4.09
N GLY A 144 2.25 -11.51 -4.84
CA GLY A 144 1.07 -12.38 -4.78
C GLY A 144 -0.22 -11.67 -5.11
N HIS A 145 -0.57 -10.58 -4.45
CA HIS A 145 -1.67 -9.72 -4.85
C HIS A 145 -1.38 -9.09 -6.22
N THR A 146 -0.23 -8.44 -6.38
CA THR A 146 0.46 -8.25 -7.64
C THR A 146 1.82 -8.94 -7.59
N LYS A 147 2.50 -9.05 -8.73
CA LYS A 147 3.85 -9.61 -8.77
C LYS A 147 4.91 -8.65 -8.22
N GLY A 148 4.61 -7.35 -8.21
CA GLY A 148 5.46 -6.30 -7.65
C GLY A 148 5.04 -5.81 -6.27
N SER A 149 4.09 -6.48 -5.61
CA SER A 149 3.67 -6.08 -4.26
C SER A 149 4.83 -6.07 -3.27
N VAL A 150 4.92 -5.00 -2.47
CA VAL A 150 5.83 -4.89 -1.35
C VAL A 150 5.06 -4.60 -0.06
N SER A 151 5.59 -5.08 1.05
CA SER A 151 5.24 -4.61 2.38
C SER A 151 6.40 -3.77 2.92
N LEU A 152 6.12 -2.83 3.81
CA LEU A 152 7.13 -2.00 4.44
C LEU A 152 7.20 -2.32 5.92
N VAL A 153 8.41 -2.46 6.44
CA VAL A 153 8.63 -2.73 7.87
C VAL A 153 9.28 -1.51 8.51
N MET A 154 8.51 -0.78 9.32
CA MET A 154 9.03 0.32 10.11
C MET A 154 9.56 -0.22 11.44
N THR A 155 10.82 0.12 11.78
CA THR A 155 11.44 -0.22 13.04
C THR A 155 11.92 1.03 13.74
N ARG A 156 11.50 1.25 15.00
CA ARG A 156 11.87 2.38 15.84
C ARG A 156 12.23 1.88 17.26
N GLY A 157 13.52 1.84 17.58
CA GLY A 157 13.98 1.18 18.80
C GLY A 157 13.58 -0.30 18.80
N GLU A 158 12.76 -0.71 19.77
CA GLU A 158 12.23 -2.08 19.86
C GLU A 158 10.85 -2.22 19.18
N GLU A 159 10.20 -1.12 18.80
CA GLU A 159 8.87 -1.13 18.19
C GLU A 159 8.98 -1.44 16.69
N THR A 160 8.16 -2.39 16.22
CA THR A 160 8.07 -2.82 14.83
C THR A 160 6.64 -2.75 14.29
N VAL A 161 6.47 -2.15 13.10
CA VAL A 161 5.18 -2.03 12.43
C VAL A 161 5.27 -2.60 11.02
N LEU A 162 4.42 -3.55 10.69
CA LEU A 162 4.24 -4.03 9.32
C LEU A 162 3.18 -3.17 8.61
N ILE A 163 3.55 -2.51 7.53
CA ILE A 163 2.64 -1.83 6.61
C ILE A 163 2.47 -2.76 5.41
N ALA A 164 1.43 -3.58 5.45
CA ALA A 164 1.32 -4.76 4.61
C ALA A 164 0.81 -4.49 3.19
N GLY A 165 0.25 -3.29 2.92
CA GLY A 165 -0.49 -3.05 1.69
C GLY A 165 -1.56 -4.14 1.50
N ASP A 166 -1.77 -4.57 0.27
CA ASP A 166 -2.75 -5.60 -0.07
C ASP A 166 -2.22 -7.04 0.03
N THR A 167 -1.01 -7.23 0.52
CA THR A 167 -0.52 -8.57 0.90
C THR A 167 -1.39 -9.17 2.00
N ILE A 168 -1.95 -8.33 2.87
CA ILE A 168 -3.02 -8.66 3.81
C ILE A 168 -4.28 -7.93 3.35
N TRP A 169 -5.41 -8.61 3.20
CA TRP A 169 -6.69 -8.04 2.76
C TRP A 169 -6.82 -7.66 1.28
N GLY A 170 -5.91 -8.03 0.42
CA GLY A 170 -6.04 -7.84 -1.03
C GLY A 170 -7.01 -8.82 -1.69
N GLY A 171 -7.65 -8.40 -2.77
CA GLY A 171 -8.42 -9.28 -3.64
C GLY A 171 -7.50 -10.17 -4.49
N PHE A 172 -8.01 -11.30 -4.96
CA PHE A 172 -7.29 -12.19 -5.89
C PHE A 172 -7.95 -12.18 -7.28
N SER A 173 -7.19 -11.82 -8.30
CA SER A 173 -7.59 -12.06 -9.69
C SER A 173 -6.37 -12.20 -10.59
N ALA A 174 -6.36 -13.25 -11.42
CA ALA A 174 -5.30 -13.40 -12.43
C ALA A 174 -5.25 -12.23 -13.44
N LYS A 175 -6.37 -11.53 -13.65
CA LYS A 175 -6.45 -10.35 -14.54
C LYS A 175 -5.65 -9.16 -14.05
N ILE A 176 -5.51 -9.01 -12.74
CA ILE A 176 -4.70 -7.96 -12.10
C ILE A 176 -3.32 -8.47 -11.67
N GLY A 177 -2.86 -9.57 -12.22
CA GLY A 177 -1.52 -10.11 -11.99
C GLY A 177 -1.35 -10.95 -10.73
N SER A 178 -2.45 -11.32 -10.02
CA SER A 178 -2.35 -12.11 -8.79
C SER A 178 -1.82 -13.53 -9.04
N ASP A 179 -0.97 -14.00 -8.12
CA ASP A 179 -0.37 -15.33 -8.12
C ASP A 179 -0.46 -15.97 -6.73
N GLU A 180 -1.21 -17.06 -6.62
CA GLU A 180 -1.47 -17.72 -5.33
C GLU A 180 -0.21 -18.33 -4.71
N ALA A 181 0.66 -18.92 -5.52
CA ALA A 181 1.87 -19.58 -5.00
C ALA A 181 2.86 -18.55 -4.42
N LEU A 182 3.05 -17.44 -5.14
CA LEU A 182 3.84 -16.31 -4.66
C LEU A 182 3.25 -15.71 -3.39
N TRP A 183 1.92 -15.55 -3.33
CA TRP A 183 1.25 -14.97 -2.17
C TRP A 183 1.42 -15.84 -0.92
N ARG A 184 1.27 -17.17 -1.06
CA ARG A 184 1.53 -18.11 0.05
C ARG A 184 2.97 -18.02 0.57
N ALA A 185 3.94 -17.92 -0.35
CA ALA A 185 5.35 -17.74 0.02
C ALA A 185 5.57 -16.41 0.76
N SER A 186 4.95 -15.33 0.29
CA SER A 186 5.00 -14.01 0.92
C SER A 186 4.41 -14.01 2.34
N LEU A 187 3.25 -14.63 2.53
CA LEU A 187 2.66 -14.78 3.87
C LEU A 187 3.57 -15.58 4.80
N THR A 188 4.19 -16.65 4.30
CA THR A 188 5.17 -17.43 5.08
C THR A 188 6.38 -16.58 5.49
N ARG A 189 6.87 -15.73 4.57
CA ARG A 189 7.97 -14.81 4.86
C ARG A 189 7.59 -13.77 5.92
N ILE A 190 6.39 -13.19 5.82
CA ILE A 190 5.88 -12.20 6.79
C ILE A 190 5.80 -12.82 8.18
N ILE A 191 5.13 -13.96 8.34
CA ILE A 191 4.91 -14.57 9.68
C ILE A 191 6.19 -15.13 10.32
N ALA A 192 7.29 -15.22 9.58
CA ALA A 192 8.59 -15.61 10.12
C ALA A 192 9.27 -14.49 10.93
N ARG A 193 8.74 -13.26 10.92
CA ARG A 193 9.23 -12.12 11.68
C ARG A 193 8.19 -11.69 12.73
N HIS A 194 8.66 -11.07 13.81
CA HIS A 194 7.81 -10.45 14.82
C HIS A 194 7.44 -9.03 14.44
N TYR A 195 6.19 -8.64 14.72
CA TYR A 195 5.69 -7.27 14.60
C TYR A 195 4.79 -6.95 15.79
N ASP A 196 4.98 -5.78 16.42
CA ASP A 196 4.10 -5.30 17.48
C ASP A 196 2.74 -4.87 16.91
N TYR A 197 2.78 -4.22 15.73
CA TYR A 197 1.60 -3.72 15.04
C TYR A 197 1.64 -4.05 13.55
N TYR A 198 0.47 -4.05 12.93
CA TYR A 198 0.35 -4.08 11.48
C TYR A 198 -0.79 -3.20 10.97
N THR A 199 -0.67 -2.80 9.71
CA THR A 199 -1.70 -2.12 8.93
C THR A 199 -1.86 -2.83 7.58
N PHE A 200 -2.92 -2.54 6.85
CA PHE A 200 -3.16 -3.07 5.51
C PHE A 200 -3.84 -2.05 4.59
N GLY A 201 -4.01 -2.38 3.29
CA GLY A 201 -4.43 -1.45 2.26
C GLY A 201 -5.89 -1.00 2.33
N HIS A 202 -6.77 -1.78 2.95
CA HIS A 202 -8.21 -1.49 2.94
C HIS A 202 -8.84 -1.52 4.31
N ILE A 203 -10.11 -1.00 4.40
CA ILE A 203 -10.93 -0.88 5.60
C ILE A 203 -10.33 0.12 6.62
N GLY A 204 -11.11 1.06 7.07
CA GLY A 204 -10.98 2.05 8.14
C GLY A 204 -9.59 2.41 8.69
N PRO A 205 -9.47 3.45 9.49
CA PRO A 205 -8.19 3.76 10.11
C PRO A 205 -7.83 2.69 11.13
N GLN A 206 -6.75 1.95 10.88
CA GLN A 206 -6.33 0.84 11.73
C GLN A 206 -4.82 0.78 11.90
N LEU A 207 -4.44 0.69 13.16
CA LEU A 207 -3.18 0.14 13.61
C LEU A 207 -3.54 -1.01 14.55
N LEU A 208 -3.28 -2.24 14.14
CA LEU A 208 -3.71 -3.43 14.86
C LEU A 208 -2.54 -4.00 15.65
N ALA A 209 -2.73 -4.17 16.95
CA ALA A 209 -1.85 -4.92 17.82
C ALA A 209 -2.05 -6.43 17.65
N ASP A 210 -1.20 -7.23 18.31
CA ASP A 210 -1.26 -8.70 18.25
C ASP A 210 -1.03 -9.24 16.83
N ALA A 211 -0.11 -8.59 16.12
CA ALA A 211 0.19 -8.87 14.73
C ALA A 211 0.58 -10.34 14.50
N ASP A 212 1.41 -10.92 15.35
CA ASP A 212 1.89 -12.29 15.19
C ASP A 212 0.77 -13.33 15.16
N THR A 213 -0.25 -13.18 16.01
CA THR A 213 -1.41 -14.06 16.02
C THR A 213 -2.28 -13.84 14.79
N ARG A 214 -2.59 -12.57 14.49
CA ARG A 214 -3.46 -12.20 13.38
C ARG A 214 -2.90 -12.57 12.01
N LEU A 215 -1.61 -12.41 11.81
CA LEU A 215 -0.94 -12.77 10.56
C LEU A 215 -0.89 -14.29 10.35
N LYS A 216 -0.72 -15.08 11.42
CA LYS A 216 -0.84 -16.55 11.36
C LYS A 216 -2.26 -16.99 11.04
N GLU A 217 -3.27 -16.34 11.64
CA GLU A 217 -4.67 -16.58 11.31
C GLU A 217 -4.97 -16.27 9.84
N ALA A 218 -4.47 -15.14 9.31
CA ALA A 218 -4.62 -14.76 7.91
C ALA A 218 -4.00 -15.82 6.97
N GLN A 219 -2.81 -16.33 7.28
CA GLN A 219 -2.18 -17.40 6.51
C GLN A 219 -3.00 -18.70 6.53
N MET A 220 -3.53 -19.10 7.70
CA MET A 220 -4.37 -20.29 7.81
C MET A 220 -5.67 -20.16 7.01
N GLN A 221 -6.30 -18.98 7.06
CA GLN A 221 -7.52 -18.70 6.32
C GLN A 221 -7.28 -18.69 4.80
N PHE A 222 -6.17 -18.15 4.35
CA PHE A 222 -5.75 -18.22 2.95
C PHE A 222 -5.59 -19.66 2.49
N ALA A 223 -5.02 -20.54 3.34
CA ALA A 223 -4.85 -21.97 3.03
C ALA A 223 -6.17 -22.73 2.94
N ASN A 224 -7.23 -22.31 3.63
CA ASN A 224 -8.49 -23.06 3.76
C ASN A 224 -9.59 -22.67 2.77
N TYR A 225 -9.34 -21.77 1.82
CA TYR A 225 -10.30 -21.32 0.77
C TYR A 225 -11.63 -20.70 1.29
N TYR A 226 -11.86 -20.63 2.60
CA TYR A 226 -13.13 -20.19 3.17
C TYR A 226 -13.14 -18.70 3.55
N ASN A 227 -12.01 -18.01 3.43
CA ASN A 227 -11.98 -16.59 3.70
C ASN A 227 -12.44 -15.81 2.47
N PRO A 228 -13.56 -15.06 2.53
CA PRO A 228 -14.05 -14.28 1.40
C PRO A 228 -13.04 -13.24 0.88
N TRP A 229 -12.12 -12.81 1.72
CA TRP A 229 -11.07 -11.83 1.37
C TRP A 229 -9.93 -12.40 0.53
N PHE A 230 -9.74 -13.73 0.57
CA PHE A 230 -8.74 -14.45 -0.22
C PHE A 230 -9.37 -15.37 -1.25
N ARG A 231 -10.67 -15.24 -1.52
CA ARG A 231 -11.31 -16.05 -2.56
C ARG A 231 -10.71 -15.73 -3.91
N ARG A 232 -10.35 -16.79 -4.61
CA ARG A 232 -10.01 -16.71 -6.00
C ARG A 232 -11.24 -16.22 -6.76
N PHE A 233 -11.17 -15.06 -7.41
CA PHE A 233 -12.18 -14.63 -8.36
C PHE A 233 -12.01 -15.45 -9.64
N ASP A 234 -12.66 -16.60 -9.72
CA ASP A 234 -12.77 -17.29 -10.97
C ASP A 234 -14.07 -16.88 -11.69
N HIS A 235 -14.21 -17.33 -12.94
CA HIS A 235 -15.29 -16.89 -13.84
C HIS A 235 -16.72 -17.28 -13.40
N HIS A 236 -16.87 -17.95 -12.27
CA HIS A 236 -18.15 -18.44 -11.75
C HIS A 236 -18.75 -17.55 -10.65
N TYR A 237 -18.03 -16.55 -10.15
CA TYR A 237 -18.57 -15.59 -9.20
C TYR A 237 -19.21 -14.40 -9.95
N ARG A 238 -20.54 -14.43 -10.05
CA ARG A 238 -21.35 -13.24 -10.32
C ARG A 238 -21.75 -12.65 -8.97
N TYR A 239 -21.43 -11.38 -8.74
CA TYR A 239 -22.01 -10.58 -7.69
C TYR A 239 -23.44 -10.22 -8.07
#